data_0c1d4d64cdc090d91be27041af0c3095
#
_entry.id   0c1d4d64cdc090d91be27041af0c3095
#
_cell.length_a   1.000
_cell.length_b   1.000
_cell.length_c   1.000
_cell.angle_alpha   90.00
_cell.angle_beta   90.00
_cell.angle_gamma   90.00
#
_symmetry.space_group_name_H-M   'P 1'
#
loop_
_entity.id
_entity.type
_entity.pdbx_description
1 polymer ?
#
loop_
_entity_poly.entity_id
_entity_poly.type
_entity_poly.pdbx_seq_one_letter_code
_entity_poly.pdbx_strand_id
1 'polypeptide(L)'
;MISTDDGLVPYLIVGPDRAVVEPVRRFLTDFVAQDNSPSSVRSYAFDLLRWWRWLRAVEVEWQRATPAEARDYVLWLRLSPKPGGQGASRPAGSINRITGKQLLDQRYRPRTVRHSNAVLRTFYAFWIERGEGPLINPIQRRRPVRDEQEGMAGGQRAPAARWSASATNALYTLRVVVPPPP
;
A
#
# COMPACT_ATOMS: atom_id res chain seq x y z
N MET A 1 -0.04 -14.13 29.47
CA MET A 1 -0.28 -15.11 28.41
C MET A 1 0.33 -14.57 27.14
N ILE A 2 1.49 -15.05 26.75
CA ILE A 2 2.17 -14.67 25.51
C ILE A 2 1.40 -15.37 24.40
N SER A 3 0.80 -14.61 23.49
CA SER A 3 0.03 -15.14 22.36
C SER A 3 0.96 -15.91 21.45
N THR A 4 0.71 -17.19 21.28
CA THR A 4 1.49 -18.17 20.47
C THR A 4 1.36 -17.89 18.95
N ASP A 5 0.78 -16.74 18.56
CA ASP A 5 0.40 -16.41 17.19
C ASP A 5 1.47 -15.61 16.42
N ASP A 6 2.53 -15.17 17.08
CA ASP A 6 3.56 -14.31 16.47
C ASP A 6 4.49 -15.04 15.47
N GLY A 7 4.48 -16.38 15.44
CA GLY A 7 5.29 -17.18 14.52
C GLY A 7 4.66 -17.49 13.16
N LEU A 8 3.35 -17.35 13.03
CA LEU A 8 2.61 -17.72 11.80
C LEU A 8 2.69 -16.67 10.70
N VAL A 9 2.85 -15.39 11.05
CA VAL A 9 2.93 -14.31 10.06
C VAL A 9 4.38 -13.84 9.95
N PRO A 10 5.06 -14.10 8.83
CA PRO A 10 6.48 -13.77 8.67
C PRO A 10 6.75 -12.26 8.53
N TYR A 11 5.72 -11.43 8.42
CA TYR A 11 5.86 -9.99 8.20
C TYR A 11 4.90 -9.21 9.10
N LEU A 12 5.46 -8.32 9.92
CA LEU A 12 4.71 -7.38 10.76
C LEU A 12 4.99 -5.95 10.35
N ILE A 13 3.95 -5.12 10.32
CA ILE A 13 4.10 -3.68 10.22
C ILE A 13 4.16 -3.13 11.65
N VAL A 14 5.21 -2.38 11.94
CA VAL A 14 5.47 -1.78 13.24
C VAL A 14 5.43 -0.26 13.12
N GLY A 15 4.68 0.38 13.99
CA GLY A 15 4.57 1.82 14.09
C GLY A 15 5.79 2.50 14.74
N PRO A 16 5.79 3.83 14.83
CA PRO A 16 6.87 4.61 15.44
C PRO A 16 7.03 4.34 16.95
N ASP A 17 5.95 3.97 17.61
CA ASP A 17 5.89 3.55 19.03
C ASP A 17 6.32 2.09 19.25
N ARG A 18 6.81 1.43 18.21
CA ARG A 18 7.12 0.00 18.16
C ARG A 18 5.91 -0.93 18.34
N ALA A 19 4.69 -0.39 18.37
CA ALA A 19 3.49 -1.21 18.41
C ALA A 19 3.22 -1.84 17.04
N VAL A 20 2.72 -3.07 17.06
CA VAL A 20 2.29 -3.77 15.85
C VAL A 20 0.99 -3.15 15.34
N VAL A 21 0.91 -2.96 14.04
CA VAL A 21 -0.33 -2.51 13.38
C VAL A 21 -1.30 -3.69 13.34
N GLU A 22 -2.11 -3.80 14.37
CA GLU A 22 -2.98 -4.95 14.61
C GLU A 22 -3.96 -5.26 13.47
N PRO A 23 -4.60 -4.27 12.81
CA PRO A 23 -5.45 -4.57 11.66
C PRO A 23 -4.72 -5.28 10.52
N VAL A 24 -3.46 -4.94 10.29
CA VAL A 24 -2.65 -5.60 9.25
C VAL A 24 -2.23 -7.00 9.70
N ARG A 25 -1.83 -7.16 10.97
CA ARG A 25 -1.45 -8.46 11.52
C ARG A 25 -2.60 -9.46 11.39
N ARG A 26 -3.81 -9.11 11.86
CA ARG A 26 -5.00 -9.97 11.78
C ARG A 26 -5.34 -10.36 10.35
N PHE A 27 -5.31 -9.40 9.43
CA PHE A 27 -5.54 -9.67 8.01
C PHE A 27 -4.48 -10.62 7.42
N LEU A 28 -3.19 -10.39 7.70
CA LEU A 28 -2.12 -11.25 7.18
C LEU A 28 -2.13 -12.65 7.81
N THR A 29 -2.55 -12.80 9.07
CA THR A 29 -2.77 -14.10 9.70
C THR A 29 -3.84 -14.90 8.95
N ASP A 30 -4.98 -14.29 8.67
CA ASP A 30 -6.06 -14.91 7.89
C ASP A 30 -5.61 -15.24 6.46
N PHE A 31 -4.85 -14.34 5.84
CA PHE A 31 -4.31 -14.54 4.50
C PHE A 31 -3.31 -15.70 4.42
N VAL A 32 -2.50 -15.91 5.46
CA VAL A 32 -1.62 -17.09 5.59
C VAL A 32 -2.44 -18.37 5.80
N ALA A 33 -3.48 -18.32 6.64
CA ALA A 33 -4.36 -19.47 6.89
C ALA A 33 -5.11 -19.96 5.63
N GLN A 34 -5.24 -19.11 4.61
CA GLN A 34 -5.78 -19.46 3.29
C GLN A 34 -4.76 -20.09 2.34
N ASP A 35 -3.63 -20.58 2.85
CA ASP A 35 -2.53 -21.22 2.09
C ASP A 35 -1.91 -20.33 1.01
N ASN A 36 -1.90 -19.01 1.22
CA ASN A 36 -1.24 -18.08 0.32
C ASN A 36 0.29 -18.19 0.42
N SER A 37 0.97 -18.15 -0.73
CA SER A 37 2.42 -18.31 -0.79
C SER A 37 3.17 -17.23 0.02
N PRO A 38 4.34 -17.55 0.62
CA PRO A 38 5.13 -16.56 1.36
C PRO A 38 5.50 -15.32 0.55
N SER A 39 5.67 -15.45 -0.76
CA SER A 39 5.93 -14.33 -1.68
C SER A 39 4.71 -13.43 -1.82
N SER A 40 3.50 -13.99 -1.83
CA SER A 40 2.25 -13.23 -1.82
C SER A 40 2.08 -12.47 -0.51
N VAL A 41 2.27 -13.14 0.62
CA VAL A 41 2.20 -12.52 1.96
C VAL A 41 3.18 -11.34 2.05
N ARG A 42 4.43 -11.51 1.61
CA ARG A 42 5.43 -10.45 1.54
C ARG A 42 4.95 -9.27 0.68
N SER A 43 4.44 -9.56 -0.50
CA SER A 43 3.95 -8.52 -1.42
C SER A 43 2.81 -7.70 -0.82
N TYR A 44 1.85 -8.39 -0.19
CA TYR A 44 0.73 -7.77 0.52
C TYR A 44 1.20 -6.90 1.69
N ALA A 45 2.12 -7.41 2.51
CA ALA A 45 2.68 -6.65 3.62
C ALA A 45 3.36 -5.35 3.17
N PHE A 46 4.11 -5.37 2.05
CA PHE A 46 4.74 -4.16 1.50
C PHE A 46 3.72 -3.16 0.94
N ASP A 47 2.64 -3.62 0.31
CA ASP A 47 1.59 -2.74 -0.20
C ASP A 47 0.81 -2.09 0.94
N LEU A 48 0.47 -2.86 1.98
CA LEU A 48 -0.16 -2.35 3.19
C LEU A 48 0.75 -1.39 3.95
N LEU A 49 2.06 -1.66 4.05
CA LEU A 49 3.02 -0.73 4.65
C LEU A 49 3.01 0.64 3.94
N ARG A 50 3.00 0.64 2.59
CA ARG A 50 2.94 1.90 1.83
C ARG A 50 1.65 2.66 2.08
N TRP A 51 0.52 1.96 2.12
CA TRP A 51 -0.78 2.53 2.45
C TRP A 51 -0.80 3.13 3.84
N TRP A 52 -0.31 2.41 4.86
CA TRP A 52 -0.24 2.91 6.24
C TRP A 52 0.61 4.16 6.39
N ARG A 53 1.77 4.18 5.75
CA ARG A 53 2.63 5.37 5.72
C ARG A 53 1.93 6.57 5.09
N TRP A 54 1.19 6.31 4.02
CA TRP A 54 0.45 7.36 3.32
C TRP A 54 -0.72 7.87 4.17
N LEU A 55 -1.55 7.00 4.74
CA LEU A 55 -2.64 7.39 5.64
C LEU A 55 -2.14 8.23 6.81
N ARG A 56 -1.01 7.86 7.40
CA ARG A 56 -0.39 8.64 8.48
C ARG A 56 0.03 10.04 8.00
N ALA A 57 0.57 10.16 6.80
CA ALA A 57 0.98 11.44 6.24
C ALA A 57 -0.20 12.37 5.93
N VAL A 58 -1.38 11.81 5.64
CA VAL A 58 -2.61 12.58 5.43
C VAL A 58 -3.48 12.67 6.70
N GLU A 59 -3.01 12.11 7.80
CA GLU A 59 -3.69 12.11 9.11
C GLU A 59 -5.10 11.50 9.07
N VAL A 60 -5.27 10.45 8.25
CA VAL A 60 -6.54 9.72 8.11
C VAL A 60 -6.41 8.33 8.74
N GLU A 61 -7.37 8.01 9.62
CA GLU A 61 -7.50 6.65 10.14
C GLU A 61 -7.95 5.69 9.04
N TRP A 62 -7.44 4.46 9.06
CA TRP A 62 -7.72 3.49 8.01
C TRP A 62 -9.22 3.16 7.86
N GLN A 63 -10.00 3.15 8.96
CA GLN A 63 -11.44 2.94 8.93
C GLN A 63 -12.22 4.10 8.31
N ARG A 64 -11.62 5.29 8.29
CA ARG A 64 -12.23 6.51 7.77
C ARG A 64 -11.80 6.82 6.34
N ALA A 65 -10.96 5.98 5.76
CA ALA A 65 -10.52 6.15 4.39
C ALA A 65 -11.69 6.05 3.42
N THR A 66 -11.77 7.00 2.49
CA THR A 66 -12.83 7.12 1.48
C THR A 66 -12.26 6.88 0.07
N PRO A 67 -13.10 6.81 -0.97
CA PRO A 67 -12.63 6.76 -2.35
C PRO A 67 -11.75 7.96 -2.77
N ALA A 68 -11.88 9.10 -2.09
CA ALA A 68 -11.03 10.27 -2.36
C ALA A 68 -9.58 9.99 -1.94
N GLU A 69 -9.37 9.50 -0.70
CA GLU A 69 -8.05 9.12 -0.22
C GLU A 69 -7.44 8.02 -1.10
N ALA A 70 -8.22 7.03 -1.51
CA ALA A 70 -7.74 5.97 -2.38
C ALA A 70 -7.28 6.49 -3.75
N ARG A 71 -8.01 7.43 -4.34
CA ARG A 71 -7.64 8.12 -5.58
C ARG A 71 -6.33 8.89 -5.41
N ASP A 72 -6.22 9.68 -4.34
CA ASP A 72 -5.07 10.54 -4.09
C ASP A 72 -3.81 9.71 -3.79
N TYR A 73 -3.95 8.58 -3.09
CA TYR A 73 -2.89 7.59 -2.94
C TYR A 73 -2.39 7.04 -4.28
N VAL A 74 -3.29 6.70 -5.20
CA VAL A 74 -2.92 6.22 -6.55
C VAL A 74 -2.17 7.30 -7.33
N LEU A 75 -2.61 8.56 -7.24
CA LEU A 75 -1.92 9.68 -7.87
C LEU A 75 -0.53 9.88 -7.26
N TRP A 76 -0.44 9.82 -5.94
CA TRP A 76 0.84 9.87 -5.22
C TRP A 76 1.79 8.74 -5.65
N LEU A 77 1.33 7.48 -5.72
CA LEU A 77 2.14 6.35 -6.19
C LEU A 77 2.70 6.57 -7.61
N ARG A 78 1.92 7.18 -8.50
CA ARG A 78 2.35 7.45 -9.87
C ARG A 78 3.43 8.52 -9.96
N LEU A 79 3.44 9.46 -9.03
CA LEU A 79 4.36 10.60 -9.01
C LEU A 79 5.60 10.34 -8.14
N SER A 80 5.48 9.47 -7.13
CA SER A 80 6.54 9.23 -6.15
C SER A 80 7.65 8.36 -6.70
N PRO A 81 8.91 8.71 -6.43
CA PRO A 81 10.04 7.83 -6.70
C PRO A 81 10.01 6.63 -5.74
N LYS A 82 10.51 5.49 -6.21
CA LYS A 82 10.68 4.29 -5.36
C LYS A 82 11.71 4.56 -4.26
N PRO A 83 11.47 4.07 -3.02
CA PRO A 83 12.49 4.09 -1.99
C PRO A 83 13.76 3.34 -2.46
N GLY A 84 14.93 3.92 -2.19
CA GLY A 84 16.23 3.32 -2.59
C GLY A 84 16.76 3.78 -3.94
N GLY A 85 16.03 4.62 -4.69
CA GLY A 85 16.52 5.18 -5.96
C GLY A 85 17.42 6.40 -5.81
N GLN A 86 17.77 6.84 -4.62
CA GLN A 86 18.51 8.08 -4.36
C GLN A 86 20.03 8.01 -4.70
N GLY A 87 20.52 6.91 -5.24
CA GLY A 87 21.95 6.77 -5.61
C GLY A 87 22.26 6.88 -7.10
N ALA A 88 21.29 6.91 -7.98
CA ALA A 88 21.53 6.94 -9.41
C ALA A 88 21.34 8.36 -9.97
N SER A 89 22.40 9.12 -10.00
CA SER A 89 22.52 10.42 -10.69
C SER A 89 22.41 10.30 -12.23
N ARG A 90 21.75 9.24 -12.73
CA ARG A 90 21.61 8.99 -14.17
C ARG A 90 20.15 9.10 -14.59
N PRO A 91 19.85 9.77 -15.72
CA PRO A 91 18.49 9.93 -16.21
C PRO A 91 17.87 8.57 -16.57
N ALA A 92 16.55 8.45 -16.37
CA ALA A 92 15.78 7.28 -16.80
C ALA A 92 15.99 7.03 -18.29
N GLY A 93 16.17 5.75 -18.67
CA GLY A 93 16.44 5.35 -20.05
C GLY A 93 17.94 5.27 -20.41
N SER A 94 18.86 5.76 -19.55
CA SER A 94 20.29 5.56 -19.77
C SER A 94 20.67 4.08 -19.61
N ILE A 95 21.63 3.63 -20.43
CA ILE A 95 22.13 2.25 -20.40
C ILE A 95 23.23 2.13 -19.33
N ASN A 96 23.11 1.13 -18.45
CA ASN A 96 24.20 0.77 -17.55
C ASN A 96 25.36 0.18 -18.39
N ARG A 97 26.48 0.88 -18.43
CA ARG A 97 27.65 0.48 -19.26
C ARG A 97 28.26 -0.88 -18.86
N ILE A 98 28.04 -1.32 -17.61
CA ILE A 98 28.58 -2.58 -17.10
C ILE A 98 27.67 -3.75 -17.42
N THR A 99 26.35 -3.56 -17.32
CA THR A 99 25.35 -4.64 -17.44
C THR A 99 24.55 -4.59 -18.74
N GLY A 100 24.72 -3.57 -19.57
CA GLY A 100 23.95 -3.35 -20.80
C GLY A 100 22.43 -3.11 -20.59
N LYS A 101 21.97 -3.05 -19.34
CA LYS A 101 20.56 -2.90 -19.04
C LYS A 101 20.15 -1.43 -18.96
N GLN A 102 19.01 -1.11 -19.55
CA GLN A 102 18.42 0.23 -19.39
C GLN A 102 18.07 0.49 -17.90
N LEU A 103 18.45 1.67 -17.42
CA LEU A 103 18.00 2.17 -16.13
C LEU A 103 16.49 2.41 -16.19
N LEU A 104 15.76 1.63 -15.41
CA LEU A 104 14.31 1.71 -15.31
C LEU A 104 13.91 3.03 -14.64
N ASP A 105 12.77 3.57 -15.08
CA ASP A 105 12.11 4.70 -14.42
C ASP A 105 11.98 4.42 -12.92
N GLN A 106 12.35 5.40 -12.11
CA GLN A 106 12.26 5.33 -10.64
C GLN A 106 10.81 5.32 -10.14
N ARG A 107 9.84 5.57 -11.00
CA ARG A 107 8.41 5.59 -10.66
C ARG A 107 7.83 4.18 -10.58
N TYR A 108 6.71 4.06 -9.87
CA TYR A 108 5.97 2.81 -9.81
C TYR A 108 5.31 2.50 -11.15
N ARG A 109 5.50 1.28 -11.65
CA ARG A 109 4.88 0.81 -12.89
C ARG A 109 3.36 0.67 -12.73
N PRO A 110 2.58 0.82 -13.81
CA PRO A 110 1.12 0.65 -13.76
C PRO A 110 0.68 -0.70 -13.17
N ARG A 111 1.46 -1.77 -13.40
CA ARG A 111 1.22 -3.09 -12.79
C ARG A 111 1.30 -3.04 -11.27
N THR A 112 2.30 -2.36 -10.71
CA THR A 112 2.46 -2.20 -9.26
C THR A 112 1.29 -1.44 -8.65
N VAL A 113 0.84 -0.37 -9.30
CA VAL A 113 -0.34 0.39 -8.84
C VAL A 113 -1.61 -0.46 -8.86
N ARG A 114 -1.82 -1.25 -9.94
CA ARG A 114 -2.96 -2.18 -10.00
C ARG A 114 -2.91 -3.24 -8.92
N HIS A 115 -1.72 -3.81 -8.66
CA HIS A 115 -1.52 -4.78 -7.59
C HIS A 115 -1.82 -4.18 -6.23
N SER A 116 -1.29 -2.99 -5.93
CA SER A 116 -1.57 -2.28 -4.69
C SER A 116 -3.07 -2.05 -4.49
N ASN A 117 -3.79 -1.62 -5.51
CA ASN A 117 -5.24 -1.49 -5.45
C ASN A 117 -5.97 -2.82 -5.20
N ALA A 118 -5.49 -3.93 -5.76
CA ALA A 118 -6.07 -5.24 -5.50
C ALA A 118 -5.86 -5.65 -4.03
N VAL A 119 -4.65 -5.47 -3.50
CA VAL A 119 -4.32 -5.74 -2.10
C VAL A 119 -5.22 -4.93 -1.16
N LEU A 120 -5.30 -3.62 -1.37
CA LEU A 120 -6.11 -2.74 -0.53
C LEU A 120 -7.60 -3.11 -0.61
N ARG A 121 -8.11 -3.46 -1.79
CA ARG A 121 -9.49 -3.91 -1.93
C ARG A 121 -9.76 -5.17 -1.11
N THR A 122 -8.87 -6.14 -1.16
CA THR A 122 -8.99 -7.38 -0.38
C THR A 122 -8.92 -7.10 1.11
N PHE A 123 -7.99 -6.24 1.55
CA PHE A 123 -7.87 -5.81 2.94
C PHE A 123 -9.16 -5.15 3.45
N TYR A 124 -9.71 -4.20 2.72
CA TYR A 124 -10.94 -3.52 3.13
C TYR A 124 -12.17 -4.43 3.07
N ALA A 125 -12.27 -5.33 2.08
CA ALA A 125 -13.35 -6.32 2.04
C ALA A 125 -13.34 -7.20 3.30
N PHE A 126 -12.18 -7.70 3.69
CA PHE A 126 -12.00 -8.49 4.91
C PHE A 126 -12.52 -7.79 6.17
N TRP A 127 -12.25 -6.49 6.32
CA TRP A 127 -12.68 -5.72 7.48
C TRP A 127 -14.15 -5.32 7.43
N ILE A 128 -14.70 -5.04 6.25
CA ILE A 128 -16.11 -4.75 6.04
C ILE A 128 -16.97 -5.96 6.39
N GLU A 129 -16.57 -7.15 5.95
CA GLU A 129 -17.24 -8.42 6.27
C GLU A 129 -17.29 -8.69 7.78
N ARG A 130 -16.34 -8.17 8.54
CA ARG A 130 -16.28 -8.28 10.01
C ARG A 130 -16.96 -7.13 10.74
N GLY A 131 -17.51 -6.16 10.04
CA GLY A 131 -18.13 -4.97 10.63
C GLY A 131 -17.14 -4.03 11.34
N GLU A 132 -15.84 -4.20 11.14
CA GLU A 132 -14.77 -3.40 11.76
C GLU A 132 -14.13 -2.41 10.78
N GLY A 133 -14.54 -2.39 9.53
CA GLY A 133 -14.02 -1.54 8.46
C GLY A 133 -14.89 -0.30 8.19
N PRO A 134 -14.57 0.45 7.13
CA PRO A 134 -15.45 1.51 6.64
C PRO A 134 -16.74 0.93 6.05
N LEU A 135 -17.81 1.73 5.99
CA LEU A 135 -19.10 1.28 5.43
C LEU A 135 -18.99 0.87 3.95
N ILE A 136 -18.07 1.48 3.21
CA ILE A 136 -17.89 1.23 1.78
C ILE A 136 -16.41 1.02 1.52
N ASN A 137 -16.08 0.03 0.68
CA ASN A 137 -14.70 -0.21 0.27
C ASN A 137 -14.15 1.02 -0.48
N PRO A 138 -13.11 1.69 0.03
CA PRO A 138 -12.54 2.88 -0.61
C PRO A 138 -11.94 2.57 -1.99
N ILE A 139 -11.55 1.32 -2.23
CA ILE A 139 -11.00 0.89 -3.52
C ILE A 139 -12.10 0.29 -4.39
N GLN A 140 -12.84 1.13 -5.05
CA GLN A 140 -13.91 0.68 -5.94
C GLN A 140 -13.35 0.00 -7.20
N ARG A 141 -14.08 -1.01 -7.71
CA ARG A 141 -13.83 -1.52 -9.07
C ARG A 141 -14.24 -0.42 -10.06
N ARG A 142 -13.34 -0.10 -10.97
CA ARG A 142 -13.75 0.69 -12.13
C ARG A 142 -14.86 -0.10 -12.84
N ARG A 143 -16.11 0.34 -12.73
CA ARG A 143 -17.16 -0.13 -13.62
C ARG A 143 -16.73 0.23 -15.05
N PRO A 144 -16.79 -0.67 -16.02
CA PRO A 144 -16.70 -0.25 -17.41
C PRO A 144 -17.78 0.81 -17.59
N VAL A 145 -17.39 1.98 -18.08
CA VAL A 145 -18.32 3.03 -18.44
C VAL A 145 -19.18 2.42 -19.55
N ARG A 146 -20.42 2.08 -19.22
CA ARG A 146 -21.46 1.96 -20.23
C ARG A 146 -21.67 3.40 -20.67
N ASP A 147 -21.43 3.68 -21.95
CA ASP A 147 -21.73 4.98 -22.53
C ASP A 147 -23.23 5.28 -22.33
N GLU A 148 -23.53 6.02 -21.29
CA GLU A 148 -24.75 6.77 -21.12
C GLU A 148 -24.30 8.22 -20.97
N GLN A 149 -24.63 8.95 -22.01
CA GLN A 149 -24.48 10.39 -22.15
C GLN A 149 -25.17 11.12 -20.99
N GLU A 150 -24.59 12.28 -20.66
CA GLU A 150 -25.17 13.47 -20.04
C GLU A 150 -25.16 13.57 -18.52
N GLY A 151 -24.55 14.65 -18.08
CA GLY A 151 -24.74 15.23 -16.74
C GLY A 151 -23.53 16.04 -16.24
N MET A 152 -23.43 17.28 -16.69
CA MET A 152 -22.55 18.31 -16.11
C MET A 152 -22.78 18.43 -14.60
N ALA A 153 -21.71 18.30 -13.80
CA ALA A 153 -21.61 18.96 -12.51
C ALA A 153 -20.14 19.25 -12.22
N GLY A 154 -19.79 20.54 -12.21
CA GLY A 154 -18.47 21.04 -11.86
C GLY A 154 -18.18 20.81 -10.38
N GLY A 155 -17.27 19.92 -10.09
CA GLY A 155 -16.68 19.73 -8.77
C GLY A 155 -15.40 20.55 -8.66
N GLN A 156 -15.37 21.50 -7.73
CA GLN A 156 -14.20 22.31 -7.40
C GLN A 156 -13.03 21.41 -7.01
N ARG A 157 -11.91 21.57 -7.72
CA ARG A 157 -10.64 20.93 -7.39
C ARG A 157 -10.10 21.56 -6.09
N ALA A 158 -10.06 20.76 -5.04
CA ALA A 158 -9.22 21.08 -3.90
C ALA A 158 -7.74 21.15 -4.35
N PRO A 159 -6.94 22.11 -3.85
CA PRO A 159 -5.53 22.24 -4.23
C PRO A 159 -4.77 20.97 -3.81
N ALA A 160 -4.02 20.40 -4.74
CA ALA A 160 -3.12 19.29 -4.48
C ALA A 160 -2.10 19.69 -3.40
N ALA A 161 -2.26 19.17 -2.20
CA ALA A 161 -1.30 19.35 -1.15
C ALA A 161 0.08 18.88 -1.65
N ARG A 162 1.08 19.72 -1.46
CA ARG A 162 2.46 19.50 -1.91
C ARG A 162 3.09 18.44 -0.99
N TRP A 163 3.00 17.17 -1.35
CA TRP A 163 3.51 16.04 -0.59
C TRP A 163 5.03 15.93 -0.76
N SER A 164 5.79 16.13 0.30
CA SER A 164 7.20 15.83 0.28
C SER A 164 7.40 14.34 0.57
N ALA A 165 7.96 13.61 -0.37
CA ALA A 165 8.19 12.17 -0.28
C ALA A 165 9.13 11.74 0.87
N SER A 166 9.92 12.67 1.43
CA SER A 166 10.90 12.39 2.47
C SER A 166 10.32 12.13 3.85
N ALA A 167 9.19 12.75 4.22
CA ALA A 167 8.63 12.61 5.57
C ALA A 167 7.88 11.28 5.77
N THR A 168 7.42 10.66 4.69
CA THR A 168 6.54 9.48 4.74
C THR A 168 7.28 8.17 5.00
N ASN A 169 8.59 8.13 4.79
CA ASN A 169 9.36 6.87 4.80
C ASN A 169 9.83 6.39 6.18
N ALA A 170 9.83 7.25 7.22
CA ALA A 170 10.54 6.96 8.47
C ALA A 170 9.68 6.36 9.59
N LEU A 171 8.35 6.42 9.52
CA LEU A 171 7.48 6.21 10.69
C LEU A 171 6.98 4.76 10.86
N TYR A 172 6.84 3.99 9.80
CA TYR A 172 6.44 2.59 9.86
C TYR A 172 7.49 1.70 9.21
N THR A 173 7.76 0.57 9.83
CA THR A 173 8.74 -0.41 9.32
C THR A 173 8.10 -1.78 9.15
N LEU A 174 8.61 -2.55 8.19
CA LEU A 174 8.29 -3.96 8.04
C LEU A 174 9.31 -4.76 8.84
N ARG A 175 8.83 -5.53 9.81
CA ARG A 175 9.66 -6.49 10.55
C ARG A 175 9.43 -7.88 9.97
N VAL A 176 10.52 -8.57 9.68
CA VAL A 176 10.49 -10.00 9.34
C VAL A 176 10.53 -10.76 10.65
N VAL A 177 9.54 -11.62 10.88
CA VAL A 177 9.52 -12.53 12.02
C VAL A 177 10.17 -13.83 11.54
N VAL A 178 11.33 -14.15 12.08
CA VAL A 178 11.96 -15.46 11.85
C VAL A 178 11.39 -16.38 12.91
N PRO A 179 10.72 -17.48 12.54
CA PRO A 179 10.30 -18.49 13.53
C PRO A 179 11.54 -19.03 14.26
N PRO A 180 11.42 -19.40 15.56
CA PRO A 180 12.52 -20.06 16.27
C PRO A 180 12.91 -21.34 15.50
N PRO A 181 14.19 -21.72 15.49
CA PRO A 181 14.63 -22.97 14.92
C PRO A 181 13.92 -24.13 15.61
N PRO A 182 13.63 -25.22 14.92
CA PRO A 182 12.98 -26.41 15.46
C PRO A 182 13.79 -27.08 16.57
#